data_cb2e6e351fa7a97ebf2b6d7d2af7faff
#
_entry.id   cb2e6e351fa7a97ebf2b6d7d2af7faff
#
_cell.length_a   1.000
_cell.length_b   1.000
_cell.length_c   1.000
_cell.angle_alpha   90.00
_cell.angle_beta   90.00
_cell.angle_gamma   90.00
#
_symmetry.space_group_name_H-M   'P 1'
#
loop_
_entity.id
_entity.type
_entity.pdbx_description
1 polymer ?
#
loop_
_entity_poly.entity_id
_entity_poly.type
_entity_poly.pdbx_seq_one_letter_code
_entity_poly.pdbx_strand_id
1 'polypeptide(L)'
;MKTMIYSVFALMLSATVLTACSDDEFSGDPAKDWAGTTTFFASTDAQGFDTYYMPSVGRVGDPMPFYDQRNGDFKVLYLQEFTNNLSHRFHPIWGVSTKDGANYESLGEVLPYGDNDYQQDAALGTGCTYEKDGTYYIYYTGHNGNCKNREVVMRATSPDFKTWTKDELWTLNGPDYGYSGNDFRDPQIFVADDNLYHMVIATYPNGGGDPCFAEFKSSDLKTWEHVGRFKMIWDRMLECPHIFKMGDWWYLVYSESFKASWSRKVKYMMARTYDELKACFNDGPKWPADGHEGVLDSRAFYAGKTASNGTDRFIWGWCPFRSGANIHEKNINVGAGDGNEPNWSGALVCHKIIQHSDGTLTLGAVPAMASKYNQTVSANVMESNGYNGGTLSGDGAYVLYNRLGTANHISFTVKTSNIWDKFGVSFVRGTDSKKYYTIVVNPEDDNHRKLNFEQEGEEGKGFIEAADGYWFERPADNVYSIDIYTDNSVLVMYVRSTSGRSPGENDVCAYT
;
A
#
# COMPACT_ATOMS: atom_id res chain seq x y z
N MET A 1 9.09 29.07 20.53
CA MET A 1 7.84 28.59 21.16
C MET A 1 7.10 27.83 20.05
N LYS A 2 7.11 26.52 20.11
CA LYS A 2 6.37 25.72 19.12
C LYS A 2 4.95 25.54 19.66
N THR A 3 4.04 26.30 19.12
CA THR A 3 2.62 26.16 19.46
C THR A 3 2.07 25.07 18.56
N MET A 4 1.77 23.93 19.14
CA MET A 4 1.06 22.86 18.42
C MET A 4 -0.43 23.11 18.60
N ILE A 5 -1.11 23.22 17.47
CA ILE A 5 -2.54 23.48 17.42
C ILE A 5 -3.24 22.17 17.07
N TYR A 6 -4.13 21.72 17.91
CA TYR A 6 -4.94 20.54 17.66
C TYR A 6 -6.40 20.93 17.58
N SER A 7 -7.01 20.62 16.47
CA SER A 7 -8.45 20.77 16.31
C SER A 7 -9.04 19.41 16.00
N VAL A 8 -9.89 18.90 16.86
CA VAL A 8 -10.61 17.65 16.69
C VAL A 8 -12.09 17.92 16.45
N PHE A 9 -12.71 17.18 15.61
CA PHE A 9 -13.83 17.48 14.75
C PHE A 9 -15.22 17.18 15.23
N ALA A 10 -16.18 17.89 14.58
CA ALA A 10 -17.58 17.52 14.56
C ALA A 10 -17.79 16.40 13.52
N LEU A 11 -18.18 15.23 13.98
CA LEU A 11 -18.49 14.07 13.17
C LEU A 11 -19.97 13.98 12.86
N MET A 12 -20.33 13.85 11.58
CA MET A 12 -21.52 13.10 11.22
C MET A 12 -21.09 11.66 10.96
N LEU A 13 -21.48 10.76 11.83
CA LEU A 13 -21.14 9.35 11.73
C LEU A 13 -22.21 8.60 10.95
N SER A 14 -21.79 7.90 9.89
CA SER A 14 -22.39 6.63 9.52
C SER A 14 -21.33 5.56 9.78
N ALA A 15 -21.35 4.97 10.96
CA ALA A 15 -20.49 3.86 11.28
C ALA A 15 -21.33 2.61 11.37
N THR A 16 -20.91 1.57 10.72
CA THR A 16 -21.48 0.27 10.91
C THR A 16 -20.53 -0.62 11.64
N VAL A 17 -20.98 -1.10 12.73
CA VAL A 17 -20.35 -2.23 13.38
C VAL A 17 -20.91 -3.48 12.69
N LEU A 18 -20.11 -4.13 11.87
CA LEU A 18 -20.28 -5.56 11.69
C LEU A 18 -19.83 -6.17 13.01
N THR A 19 -20.77 -6.63 13.79
CA THR A 19 -20.47 -7.48 14.94
C THR A 19 -19.84 -8.75 14.40
N ALA A 20 -18.51 -8.81 14.40
CA ALA A 20 -17.89 -10.09 14.66
C ALA A 20 -18.41 -10.49 16.03
N CYS A 21 -19.15 -11.59 16.10
CA CYS A 21 -19.70 -12.11 17.34
C CYS A 21 -18.57 -12.41 18.32
N SER A 22 -18.23 -11.47 19.16
CA SER A 22 -17.76 -11.73 20.49
C SER A 22 -18.77 -11.08 21.42
N ASP A 23 -19.43 -11.87 22.24
CA ASP A 23 -20.34 -11.45 23.30
C ASP A 23 -19.65 -10.69 24.44
N ASP A 24 -18.60 -9.95 24.13
CA ASP A 24 -17.94 -9.08 25.09
C ASP A 24 -18.78 -7.81 25.22
N GLU A 25 -19.76 -7.89 26.12
CA GLU A 25 -20.43 -6.71 26.63
C GLU A 25 -19.39 -5.68 27.06
N PHE A 26 -19.53 -4.49 26.56
CA PHE A 26 -18.75 -3.33 27.00
C PHE A 26 -18.83 -3.23 28.53
N SER A 27 -17.74 -3.52 29.19
CA SER A 27 -17.70 -3.55 30.67
C SER A 27 -17.84 -2.18 31.32
N GLY A 28 -17.78 -1.13 30.51
CA GLY A 28 -17.69 0.26 31.00
C GLY A 28 -16.36 0.58 31.70
N ASP A 29 -15.44 -0.37 31.72
CA ASP A 29 -14.08 -0.22 32.21
C ASP A 29 -13.11 -0.06 31.02
N PRO A 30 -12.70 1.16 30.69
CA PRO A 30 -11.84 1.38 29.54
C PRO A 30 -10.54 0.56 29.57
N ALA A 31 -10.01 0.24 30.75
CA ALA A 31 -8.78 -0.54 30.86
C ALA A 31 -9.00 -1.99 30.42
N LYS A 32 -10.14 -2.59 30.72
CA LYS A 32 -10.51 -3.94 30.25
C LYS A 32 -10.80 -3.96 28.76
N ASP A 33 -11.51 -2.94 28.28
CA ASP A 33 -11.90 -2.84 26.88
C ASP A 33 -10.69 -2.62 25.95
N TRP A 34 -9.64 -1.97 26.47
CA TRP A 34 -8.41 -1.73 25.75
C TRP A 34 -7.36 -2.85 25.89
N ALA A 35 -7.41 -3.63 26.93
CA ALA A 35 -6.48 -4.76 27.12
C ALA A 35 -6.60 -5.81 26.00
N GLY A 36 -7.82 -5.98 25.45
CA GLY A 36 -8.06 -6.86 24.31
C GLY A 36 -7.37 -6.38 23.00
N THR A 37 -7.25 -5.08 22.78
CA THR A 37 -6.63 -4.54 21.57
C THR A 37 -5.12 -4.69 21.55
N THR A 38 -4.45 -4.62 22.70
CA THR A 38 -2.99 -4.81 22.79
C THR A 38 -2.58 -6.25 22.50
N THR A 39 -3.41 -7.21 22.85
CA THR A 39 -3.17 -8.64 22.58
C THR A 39 -3.39 -8.96 21.10
N PHE A 40 -4.28 -8.24 20.43
CA PHE A 40 -4.61 -8.43 19.02
C PHE A 40 -3.40 -8.20 18.10
N PHE A 41 -2.60 -7.19 18.36
CA PHE A 41 -1.41 -6.87 17.54
C PHE A 41 -0.27 -7.88 17.69
N ALA A 42 -0.25 -8.64 18.77
CA ALA A 42 0.70 -9.71 18.99
C ALA A 42 0.21 -11.05 18.42
N SER A 43 -1.06 -11.15 18.01
CA SER A 43 -1.64 -12.34 17.42
C SER A 43 -1.24 -12.48 15.96
N THR A 44 -0.86 -13.67 15.56
CA THR A 44 -0.70 -14.07 14.16
C THR A 44 -2.06 -14.39 13.52
N ASP A 45 -3.10 -14.47 14.32
CA ASP A 45 -4.45 -14.77 13.86
C ASP A 45 -5.14 -13.49 13.39
N ALA A 46 -5.66 -13.53 12.20
CA ALA A 46 -6.34 -12.41 11.56
C ALA A 46 -7.84 -12.34 11.90
N GLN A 47 -8.22 -12.89 13.02
CA GLN A 47 -9.62 -12.84 13.44
C GLN A 47 -10.05 -11.40 13.71
N GLY A 48 -11.14 -11.01 13.08
CA GLY A 48 -11.75 -9.70 13.28
C GLY A 48 -11.38 -8.62 12.25
N PHE A 49 -10.71 -8.96 11.14
CA PHE A 49 -10.60 -8.06 10.00
C PHE A 49 -11.82 -8.23 9.07
N ASP A 50 -12.64 -7.20 8.98
CA ASP A 50 -13.88 -7.24 8.21
C ASP A 50 -13.82 -6.41 6.92
N THR A 51 -12.93 -5.42 6.89
CA THR A 51 -12.81 -4.45 5.78
C THR A 51 -11.62 -4.76 4.90
N TYR A 52 -10.46 -4.94 5.51
CA TYR A 52 -9.20 -5.26 4.82
C TYR A 52 -8.92 -6.74 4.93
N TYR A 53 -8.43 -7.32 3.83
CA TYR A 53 -8.14 -8.75 3.85
C TYR A 53 -6.89 -9.05 4.68
N MET A 54 -7.05 -10.06 5.50
CA MET A 54 -5.99 -10.69 6.26
C MET A 54 -6.16 -12.21 6.16
N PRO A 55 -5.10 -12.99 5.89
CA PRO A 55 -5.20 -14.45 5.94
C PRO A 55 -5.48 -14.92 7.36
N SER A 56 -6.13 -16.08 7.51
CA SER A 56 -6.42 -16.67 8.82
C SER A 56 -5.18 -17.02 9.63
N VAL A 57 -4.04 -17.17 8.97
CA VAL A 57 -2.73 -17.42 9.58
C VAL A 57 -1.70 -16.55 8.87
N GLY A 58 -0.88 -15.83 9.61
CA GLY A 58 0.20 -15.03 9.07
C GLY A 58 -0.26 -13.69 8.48
N ARG A 59 0.41 -13.22 7.44
CA ARG A 59 0.26 -11.88 6.86
C ARG A 59 0.42 -11.88 5.35
N VAL A 60 -0.07 -10.81 4.73
CA VAL A 60 0.12 -10.55 3.31
C VAL A 60 1.43 -9.79 3.09
N GLY A 61 2.34 -10.37 2.33
CA GLY A 61 3.47 -9.68 1.73
C GLY A 61 3.14 -9.25 0.30
N ASP A 62 4.12 -8.83 -0.44
CA ASP A 62 4.06 -8.18 -1.75
C ASP A 62 2.96 -8.70 -2.68
N PRO A 63 1.90 -7.93 -2.96
CA PRO A 63 0.79 -8.37 -3.78
C PRO A 63 1.14 -8.37 -5.27
N MET A 64 0.56 -9.31 -6.00
CA MET A 64 0.73 -9.54 -7.43
C MET A 64 -0.64 -9.62 -8.10
N PRO A 65 -1.36 -8.51 -8.29
CA PRO A 65 -2.70 -8.51 -8.83
C PRO A 65 -2.71 -8.82 -10.33
N PHE A 66 -3.75 -9.53 -10.75
CA PHE A 66 -4.04 -9.88 -12.13
C PHE A 66 -5.55 -9.88 -12.34
N TYR A 67 -6.04 -9.32 -13.44
CA TYR A 67 -7.45 -9.45 -13.82
C TYR A 67 -7.64 -10.67 -14.70
N ASP A 68 -8.39 -11.63 -14.21
CA ASP A 68 -8.74 -12.83 -14.93
C ASP A 68 -9.99 -12.60 -15.78
N GLN A 69 -9.79 -12.32 -17.07
CA GLN A 69 -10.89 -12.10 -18.01
C GLN A 69 -11.80 -13.32 -18.17
N ARG A 70 -11.28 -14.54 -17.96
CA ARG A 70 -12.06 -15.79 -18.11
C ARG A 70 -13.08 -15.93 -16.98
N ASN A 71 -12.75 -15.48 -15.77
CA ASN A 71 -13.63 -15.57 -14.61
C ASN A 71 -14.28 -14.23 -14.26
N GLY A 72 -13.82 -13.12 -14.83
CA GLY A 72 -14.35 -11.78 -14.59
C GLY A 72 -14.09 -11.26 -13.17
N ASP A 73 -12.94 -11.63 -12.61
CA ASP A 73 -12.52 -11.24 -11.28
C ASP A 73 -11.02 -10.89 -11.22
N PHE A 74 -10.61 -10.24 -10.16
CA PHE A 74 -9.20 -10.03 -9.87
C PHE A 74 -8.67 -11.20 -9.04
N LYS A 75 -7.53 -11.73 -9.42
CA LYS A 75 -6.71 -12.63 -8.63
C LYS A 75 -5.57 -11.80 -8.05
N VAL A 76 -5.49 -11.75 -6.74
CA VAL A 76 -4.40 -11.06 -6.04
C VAL A 76 -3.55 -12.12 -5.36
N LEU A 77 -2.47 -12.49 -6.01
CA LEU A 77 -1.46 -13.35 -5.41
C LEU A 77 -0.59 -12.52 -4.48
N TYR A 78 0.00 -13.14 -3.47
CA TYR A 78 0.84 -12.47 -2.50
C TYR A 78 1.84 -13.44 -1.85
N LEU A 79 2.89 -12.90 -1.30
CA LEU A 79 3.83 -13.66 -0.49
C LEU A 79 3.21 -13.90 0.89
N GLN A 80 3.01 -15.16 1.26
CA GLN A 80 2.46 -15.51 2.56
C GLN A 80 3.56 -15.47 3.63
N GLU A 81 3.45 -14.59 4.60
CA GLU A 81 4.35 -14.51 5.74
C GLU A 81 3.74 -15.21 6.95
N PHE A 82 4.39 -16.24 7.44
CA PHE A 82 3.90 -17.06 8.56
C PHE A 82 4.41 -16.61 9.93
N THR A 83 4.88 -15.46 10.10
CA THR A 83 5.42 -14.86 11.31
C THR A 83 5.54 -15.79 12.53
N ASN A 84 6.73 -15.90 13.11
CA ASN A 84 7.02 -16.74 14.30
C ASN A 84 6.84 -18.26 14.08
N ASN A 85 6.60 -18.72 12.88
CA ASN A 85 6.49 -20.15 12.62
C ASN A 85 7.77 -20.68 11.97
N LEU A 86 8.71 -21.11 12.79
CA LEU A 86 9.99 -21.67 12.35
C LEU A 86 9.88 -22.97 11.56
N SER A 87 8.68 -23.59 11.50
CA SER A 87 8.46 -24.78 10.67
C SER A 87 8.17 -24.47 9.21
N HIS A 88 7.81 -23.20 8.91
CA HIS A 88 7.67 -22.71 7.54
C HIS A 88 8.94 -21.99 7.14
N ARG A 89 9.41 -22.32 5.93
CA ARG A 89 10.43 -21.55 5.24
C ARG A 89 9.81 -20.29 4.67
N PHE A 90 10.55 -19.59 3.86
CA PHE A 90 10.18 -18.28 3.38
C PHE A 90 9.09 -18.33 2.28
N HIS A 91 8.02 -17.65 2.48
CA HIS A 91 7.06 -17.11 1.54
C HIS A 91 6.62 -18.04 0.39
N PRO A 92 5.70 -18.97 0.60
CA PRO A 92 4.94 -19.52 -0.53
C PRO A 92 4.06 -18.41 -1.12
N ILE A 93 3.64 -18.57 -2.36
CA ILE A 93 2.65 -17.70 -2.98
C ILE A 93 1.26 -18.20 -2.62
N TRP A 94 0.50 -17.38 -1.94
CA TRP A 94 -0.91 -17.56 -1.68
C TRP A 94 -1.72 -16.58 -2.53
N GLY A 95 -3.06 -16.69 -2.47
CA GLY A 95 -3.90 -15.80 -3.25
C GLY A 95 -5.27 -15.60 -2.69
N VAL A 96 -5.90 -14.56 -3.19
CA VAL A 96 -7.32 -14.25 -3.04
C VAL A 96 -7.94 -13.91 -4.38
N SER A 97 -9.24 -14.07 -4.49
CA SER A 97 -10.03 -13.52 -5.60
C SER A 97 -10.98 -12.44 -5.10
N THR A 98 -11.25 -11.45 -5.94
CA THR A 98 -12.20 -10.38 -5.65
C THR A 98 -12.77 -9.82 -6.95
N LYS A 99 -14.04 -9.43 -6.94
CA LYS A 99 -14.67 -8.74 -8.07
C LYS A 99 -14.59 -7.22 -7.96
N ASP A 100 -14.39 -6.72 -6.76
CA ASP A 100 -14.63 -5.32 -6.41
C ASP A 100 -13.52 -4.68 -5.57
N GLY A 101 -12.46 -5.43 -5.21
CA GLY A 101 -11.36 -4.92 -4.40
C GLY A 101 -11.68 -4.76 -2.90
N ALA A 102 -12.88 -5.14 -2.47
CA ALA A 102 -13.33 -5.03 -1.08
C ALA A 102 -13.74 -6.36 -0.47
N ASN A 103 -14.35 -7.25 -1.26
CA ASN A 103 -14.80 -8.56 -0.83
C ASN A 103 -13.86 -9.63 -1.40
N TYR A 104 -13.28 -10.45 -0.53
CA TYR A 104 -12.23 -11.40 -0.89
C TYR A 104 -12.64 -12.83 -0.57
N GLU A 105 -12.28 -13.74 -1.48
CA GLU A 105 -12.34 -15.18 -1.27
C GLU A 105 -10.91 -15.74 -1.29
N SER A 106 -10.54 -16.50 -0.27
CA SER A 106 -9.20 -17.11 -0.21
C SER A 106 -9.06 -18.21 -1.26
N LEU A 107 -7.95 -18.17 -1.99
CA LEU A 107 -7.52 -19.26 -2.88
C LEU A 107 -6.59 -20.24 -2.16
N GLY A 108 -6.11 -19.89 -0.96
CA GLY A 108 -5.10 -20.65 -0.24
C GLY A 108 -3.73 -20.59 -0.90
N GLU A 109 -2.94 -21.63 -0.70
CA GLU A 109 -1.63 -21.76 -1.31
C GLU A 109 -1.76 -22.04 -2.82
N VAL A 110 -1.16 -21.18 -3.61
CA VAL A 110 -1.15 -21.24 -5.07
C VAL A 110 0.14 -21.87 -5.57
N LEU A 111 1.27 -21.47 -5.00
CA LEU A 111 2.57 -22.00 -5.37
C LEU A 111 3.43 -22.21 -4.11
N PRO A 112 3.77 -23.46 -3.76
CA PRO A 112 4.64 -23.76 -2.64
C PRO A 112 6.08 -23.35 -2.94
N TYR A 113 6.87 -23.07 -1.89
CA TYR A 113 8.33 -22.99 -2.00
C TYR A 113 8.95 -24.39 -2.24
N GLY A 114 10.25 -24.44 -2.52
CA GLY A 114 10.97 -25.69 -2.76
C GLY A 114 11.07 -26.62 -1.54
N ASP A 115 11.13 -27.92 -1.78
CA ASP A 115 11.10 -28.95 -0.73
C ASP A 115 12.34 -28.97 0.16
N ASN A 116 13.45 -28.38 -0.29
CA ASN A 116 14.73 -28.45 0.43
C ASN A 116 15.61 -27.21 0.19
N ASP A 117 16.69 -27.11 0.98
CA ASP A 117 17.62 -25.97 0.99
C ASP A 117 18.51 -25.84 -0.26
N TYR A 118 18.44 -26.78 -1.18
CA TYR A 118 19.25 -26.80 -2.39
C TYR A 118 18.45 -26.37 -3.65
N GLN A 119 17.14 -26.30 -3.54
CA GLN A 119 16.30 -25.80 -4.63
C GLN A 119 16.37 -24.28 -4.72
N GLN A 120 16.39 -23.77 -5.95
CA GLN A 120 16.49 -22.34 -6.23
C GLN A 120 15.36 -21.53 -5.59
N ASP A 121 14.19 -22.11 -5.48
CA ASP A 121 12.99 -21.54 -4.90
C ASP A 121 12.73 -22.01 -3.46
N ALA A 122 13.80 -22.18 -2.66
CA ALA A 122 13.66 -22.40 -1.22
C ALA A 122 12.89 -21.27 -0.52
N ALA A 123 12.90 -20.08 -1.13
CA ALA A 123 11.97 -18.97 -0.85
C ALA A 123 11.44 -18.41 -2.16
N LEU A 124 10.19 -17.95 -2.14
CA LEU A 124 9.62 -17.26 -3.28
C LEU A 124 9.63 -15.74 -3.03
N GLY A 125 9.95 -14.99 -4.05
CA GLY A 125 9.84 -13.54 -4.08
C GLY A 125 8.77 -13.10 -5.08
N THR A 126 8.59 -11.80 -5.14
CA THR A 126 7.56 -11.14 -5.94
C THR A 126 7.66 -11.47 -7.43
N GLY A 127 6.54 -11.37 -8.11
CA GLY A 127 6.42 -11.62 -9.53
C GLY A 127 5.18 -11.02 -10.15
N CYS A 128 4.70 -11.65 -11.21
CA CYS A 128 3.47 -11.27 -11.90
C CYS A 128 2.79 -12.48 -12.54
N THR A 129 1.50 -12.32 -12.80
CA THR A 129 0.70 -13.30 -13.54
C THR A 129 0.32 -12.74 -14.91
N TYR A 130 0.29 -13.59 -15.90
CA TYR A 130 -0.22 -13.27 -17.23
C TYR A 130 -1.00 -14.47 -17.79
N GLU A 131 -1.95 -14.21 -18.70
CA GLU A 131 -2.69 -15.27 -19.42
C GLU A 131 -2.46 -15.12 -20.91
N LYS A 132 -2.22 -16.24 -21.57
CA LYS A 132 -2.12 -16.32 -23.02
C LYS A 132 -2.61 -17.67 -23.53
N ASP A 133 -3.50 -17.62 -24.52
CA ASP A 133 -3.99 -18.79 -25.24
C ASP A 133 -4.50 -19.92 -24.32
N GLY A 134 -5.20 -19.53 -23.24
CA GLY A 134 -5.78 -20.46 -22.28
C GLY A 134 -4.82 -20.98 -21.22
N THR A 135 -3.58 -20.51 -21.20
CA THR A 135 -2.57 -20.87 -20.21
C THR A 135 -2.25 -19.67 -19.33
N TYR A 136 -2.33 -19.84 -18.03
CA TYR A 136 -1.82 -18.86 -17.06
C TYR A 136 -0.35 -19.11 -16.80
N TYR A 137 0.41 -18.03 -16.65
CA TYR A 137 1.82 -18.01 -16.32
C TYR A 137 2.02 -17.19 -15.06
N ILE A 138 2.73 -17.73 -14.07
CA ILE A 138 3.33 -16.95 -13.00
C ILE A 138 4.82 -16.88 -13.26
N TYR A 139 5.36 -15.64 -13.34
CA TYR A 139 6.79 -15.39 -13.26
C TYR A 139 7.08 -14.83 -11.90
N TYR A 140 8.02 -15.42 -11.18
CA TYR A 140 8.33 -15.09 -9.80
C TYR A 140 9.84 -15.15 -9.54
N THR A 141 10.26 -14.56 -8.45
CA THR A 141 11.64 -14.65 -8.00
C THR A 141 11.85 -15.93 -7.18
N GLY A 142 12.76 -16.79 -7.64
CA GLY A 142 13.28 -17.89 -6.84
C GLY A 142 14.50 -17.40 -6.05
N HIS A 143 14.43 -17.49 -4.73
CA HIS A 143 15.46 -16.99 -3.82
C HIS A 143 16.08 -18.13 -3.02
N ASN A 144 17.41 -18.24 -3.08
CA ASN A 144 18.15 -19.15 -2.22
C ASN A 144 19.59 -18.68 -2.02
N GLY A 145 19.93 -18.29 -0.78
CA GLY A 145 21.29 -17.88 -0.42
C GLY A 145 22.35 -18.98 -0.52
N ASN A 146 21.95 -20.26 -0.60
CA ASN A 146 22.87 -21.40 -0.78
C ASN A 146 23.17 -21.70 -2.26
N CYS A 147 22.44 -21.10 -3.19
CA CYS A 147 22.68 -21.26 -4.61
C CYS A 147 23.74 -20.29 -5.14
N LYS A 148 24.38 -20.64 -6.27
CA LYS A 148 25.38 -19.77 -6.90
C LYS A 148 24.82 -18.38 -7.24
N ASN A 149 23.61 -18.36 -7.78
CA ASN A 149 22.83 -17.15 -8.01
C ASN A 149 21.75 -17.11 -6.95
N ARG A 150 21.79 -16.11 -6.09
CA ARG A 150 20.85 -15.98 -4.98
C ARG A 150 19.42 -15.76 -5.44
N GLU A 151 19.27 -14.95 -6.49
CA GLU A 151 17.98 -14.64 -7.09
C GLU A 151 17.98 -14.90 -8.59
N VAL A 152 16.94 -15.58 -9.05
CA VAL A 152 16.67 -15.84 -10.47
C VAL A 152 15.17 -15.71 -10.74
N VAL A 153 14.79 -15.40 -11.97
CA VAL A 153 13.38 -15.47 -12.34
C VAL A 153 13.04 -16.91 -12.71
N MET A 154 11.97 -17.41 -12.14
CA MET A 154 11.39 -18.73 -12.38
C MET A 154 9.97 -18.61 -12.92
N ARG A 155 9.40 -19.71 -13.40
CA ARG A 155 8.08 -19.76 -14.01
C ARG A 155 7.27 -20.95 -13.53
N ALA A 156 5.97 -20.75 -13.37
CA ALA A 156 4.98 -21.82 -13.26
C ALA A 156 3.82 -21.57 -14.22
N THR A 157 3.12 -22.63 -14.61
CA THR A 157 1.97 -22.56 -15.54
C THR A 157 0.76 -23.28 -14.98
N SER A 158 -0.44 -22.82 -15.39
CA SER A 158 -1.71 -23.45 -15.05
C SER A 158 -2.71 -23.34 -16.20
N PRO A 159 -3.52 -24.37 -16.44
CA PRO A 159 -4.63 -24.27 -17.40
C PRO A 159 -5.90 -23.66 -16.78
N ASP A 160 -6.01 -23.64 -15.46
CA ASP A 160 -7.28 -23.37 -14.74
C ASP A 160 -7.15 -22.42 -13.54
N PHE A 161 -5.97 -21.86 -13.32
CA PHE A 161 -5.61 -21.05 -12.15
C PHE A 161 -5.67 -21.78 -10.78
N LYS A 162 -5.86 -23.10 -10.80
CA LYS A 162 -5.97 -23.94 -9.59
C LYS A 162 -4.82 -24.90 -9.46
N THR A 163 -4.48 -25.56 -10.58
CA THR A 163 -3.40 -26.55 -10.63
C THR A 163 -2.20 -25.92 -11.29
N TRP A 164 -1.13 -25.72 -10.53
CA TRP A 164 0.09 -25.10 -11.00
C TRP A 164 1.22 -26.11 -11.14
N THR A 165 1.97 -25.97 -12.23
CA THR A 165 3.17 -26.77 -12.50
C THR A 165 4.36 -25.84 -12.63
N LYS A 166 5.35 -26.00 -11.74
CA LYS A 166 6.63 -25.30 -11.84
C LYS A 166 7.42 -25.83 -13.05
N ASP A 167 8.00 -24.91 -13.79
CA ASP A 167 8.95 -25.25 -14.84
C ASP A 167 10.37 -25.23 -14.27
N GLU A 168 10.75 -26.33 -13.63
CA GLU A 168 12.01 -26.45 -12.87
C GLU A 168 13.26 -26.32 -13.75
N LEU A 169 13.12 -26.55 -15.06
CA LEU A 169 14.23 -26.46 -16.01
C LEU A 169 14.38 -25.05 -16.60
N TRP A 170 13.39 -24.19 -16.40
CA TRP A 170 13.43 -22.84 -16.96
C TRP A 170 13.79 -21.83 -15.88
N THR A 171 14.89 -21.14 -16.09
CA THR A 171 15.30 -19.99 -15.26
C THR A 171 15.86 -18.88 -16.13
N LEU A 172 15.63 -17.65 -15.72
CA LEU A 172 16.31 -16.48 -16.29
C LEU A 172 17.30 -15.97 -15.25
N ASN A 173 18.59 -16.09 -15.55
CA ASN A 173 19.66 -15.77 -14.61
C ASN A 173 20.31 -14.43 -14.98
N GLY A 174 20.40 -13.50 -14.04
CA GLY A 174 21.01 -12.20 -14.27
C GLY A 174 22.44 -12.26 -14.84
N PRO A 175 23.35 -13.09 -14.29
CA PRO A 175 24.74 -13.19 -14.79
C PRO A 175 24.89 -13.58 -16.26
N ASP A 176 23.95 -14.30 -16.83
CA ASP A 176 23.98 -14.71 -18.26
C ASP A 176 23.81 -13.49 -19.20
N TYR A 177 23.31 -12.37 -18.66
CA TYR A 177 23.03 -11.12 -19.37
C TYR A 177 23.80 -9.91 -18.82
N GLY A 178 24.79 -10.16 -17.94
CA GLY A 178 25.64 -9.09 -17.38
C GLY A 178 25.02 -8.37 -16.18
N TYR A 179 24.09 -9.02 -15.47
CA TYR A 179 23.46 -8.52 -14.25
C TYR A 179 23.89 -9.29 -13.00
N SER A 180 23.50 -8.77 -11.83
CA SER A 180 23.76 -9.39 -10.53
C SER A 180 23.10 -10.76 -10.41
N GLY A 181 23.77 -11.70 -9.78
CA GLY A 181 23.17 -12.96 -9.36
C GLY A 181 22.60 -12.91 -7.93
N ASN A 182 22.83 -11.80 -7.22
CA ASN A 182 22.34 -11.62 -5.85
C ASN A 182 21.06 -10.78 -5.76
N ASP A 183 20.86 -9.95 -6.77
CA ASP A 183 19.74 -9.02 -6.87
C ASP A 183 19.21 -9.07 -8.30
N PHE A 184 18.23 -9.94 -8.55
CA PHE A 184 17.59 -10.12 -9.85
C PHE A 184 16.17 -10.57 -9.64
N ARG A 185 15.26 -9.60 -9.33
CA ARG A 185 13.94 -9.88 -8.78
C ARG A 185 12.81 -9.04 -9.33
N ASP A 186 11.60 -9.36 -8.89
CA ASP A 186 10.35 -8.65 -9.15
C ASP A 186 10.00 -8.57 -10.63
N PRO A 187 10.00 -9.70 -11.38
CA PRO A 187 9.63 -9.67 -12.79
C PRO A 187 8.22 -9.13 -12.97
N GLN A 188 8.06 -8.21 -13.91
CA GLN A 188 6.76 -7.66 -14.28
C GLN A 188 6.61 -7.64 -15.78
N ILE A 189 5.48 -8.17 -16.27
CA ILE A 189 5.16 -8.29 -17.68
C ILE A 189 4.06 -7.28 -18.05
N PHE A 190 4.21 -6.69 -19.23
CA PHE A 190 3.22 -5.82 -19.85
C PHE A 190 3.32 -5.92 -21.36
N VAL A 191 2.31 -5.44 -22.08
CA VAL A 191 2.34 -5.33 -23.53
C VAL A 191 2.74 -3.91 -23.89
N ALA A 192 3.82 -3.77 -24.65
CA ALA A 192 4.33 -2.46 -25.10
C ALA A 192 3.68 -2.02 -26.43
N ASP A 193 4.05 -0.83 -26.91
CA ASP A 193 3.48 -0.25 -28.14
C ASP A 193 3.86 -1.04 -29.41
N ASP A 194 4.87 -1.92 -29.35
CA ASP A 194 5.23 -2.86 -30.42
C ASP A 194 4.38 -4.14 -30.46
N ASN A 195 3.39 -4.25 -29.53
CA ASN A 195 2.53 -5.42 -29.33
C ASN A 195 3.26 -6.69 -28.91
N LEU A 196 4.47 -6.57 -28.37
CA LEU A 196 5.19 -7.66 -27.73
C LEU A 196 5.01 -7.60 -26.20
N TYR A 197 5.20 -8.75 -25.57
CA TYR A 197 5.32 -8.83 -24.13
C TYR A 197 6.71 -8.34 -23.75
N HIS A 198 6.76 -7.36 -22.85
CA HIS A 198 7.99 -6.92 -22.23
C HIS A 198 8.02 -7.37 -20.78
N MET A 199 9.19 -7.77 -20.31
CA MET A 199 9.44 -8.10 -18.91
C MET A 199 10.53 -7.17 -18.39
N VAL A 200 10.26 -6.48 -17.28
CA VAL A 200 11.25 -5.71 -16.54
C VAL A 200 11.57 -6.40 -15.23
N ILE A 201 12.86 -6.36 -14.84
CA ILE A 201 13.39 -7.03 -13.66
C ILE A 201 14.28 -6.05 -12.92
N ALA A 202 14.04 -5.86 -11.62
CA ALA A 202 14.87 -5.00 -10.78
C ALA A 202 16.21 -5.66 -10.48
N THR A 203 17.33 -4.95 -10.74
CA THR A 203 18.66 -5.55 -10.63
C THR A 203 19.78 -4.50 -10.55
N TYR A 204 21.01 -4.99 -10.45
CA TYR A 204 22.26 -4.23 -10.61
C TYR A 204 23.08 -4.81 -11.78
N PRO A 205 23.96 -4.01 -12.41
CA PRO A 205 24.96 -4.55 -13.31
C PRO A 205 25.91 -5.50 -12.59
N ASN A 206 26.35 -6.56 -13.28
CA ASN A 206 27.39 -7.44 -12.76
C ASN A 206 28.71 -6.66 -12.59
N GLY A 207 29.34 -6.81 -11.44
CA GLY A 207 30.56 -6.05 -11.10
C GLY A 207 30.30 -4.70 -10.44
N GLY A 208 29.03 -4.35 -10.18
CA GLY A 208 28.63 -3.13 -9.47
C GLY A 208 28.21 -1.99 -10.40
N GLY A 209 27.73 -0.92 -9.82
CA GLY A 209 27.19 0.25 -10.50
C GLY A 209 25.81 0.62 -9.99
N ASP A 210 25.19 1.59 -10.64
CA ASP A 210 23.83 2.03 -10.29
C ASP A 210 22.80 0.94 -10.59
N PRO A 211 21.73 0.83 -9.79
CA PRO A 211 20.65 -0.11 -10.03
C PRO A 211 19.95 0.18 -11.37
N CYS A 212 19.38 -0.85 -11.96
CA CYS A 212 18.72 -0.75 -13.25
C CYS A 212 17.54 -1.73 -13.33
N PHE A 213 16.68 -1.51 -14.31
CA PHE A 213 15.74 -2.50 -14.79
C PHE A 213 16.33 -3.23 -16.00
N ALA A 214 16.52 -4.53 -15.91
CA ALA A 214 16.80 -5.37 -17.07
C ALA A 214 15.51 -5.53 -17.86
N GLU A 215 15.58 -5.42 -19.18
CA GLU A 215 14.43 -5.52 -20.08
C GLU A 215 14.59 -6.70 -21.03
N PHE A 216 13.54 -7.51 -21.11
CA PHE A 216 13.39 -8.63 -22.01
C PHE A 216 12.08 -8.50 -22.79
N LYS A 217 12.00 -9.08 -23.98
CA LYS A 217 10.78 -9.13 -24.78
C LYS A 217 10.47 -10.55 -25.25
N SER A 218 9.20 -10.83 -25.53
CA SER A 218 8.70 -12.12 -25.97
C SER A 218 7.45 -11.95 -26.83
N SER A 219 7.25 -12.83 -27.80
CA SER A 219 6.00 -12.94 -28.55
C SER A 219 5.07 -14.03 -28.00
N ASP A 220 5.59 -14.95 -27.16
CA ASP A 220 4.92 -16.19 -26.79
C ASP A 220 4.84 -16.44 -25.26
N LEU A 221 5.42 -15.57 -24.42
CA LEU A 221 5.57 -15.77 -22.97
C LEU A 221 6.41 -17.01 -22.60
N LYS A 222 7.14 -17.58 -23.52
CA LYS A 222 7.95 -18.79 -23.28
C LYS A 222 9.42 -18.52 -23.51
N THR A 223 9.72 -17.82 -24.59
CA THR A 223 11.07 -17.48 -25.02
C THR A 223 11.28 -15.98 -24.87
N TRP A 224 12.36 -15.60 -24.21
CA TRP A 224 12.66 -14.20 -23.89
C TRP A 224 13.96 -13.77 -24.53
N GLU A 225 13.93 -12.66 -25.26
CA GLU A 225 15.07 -12.00 -25.86
C GLU A 225 15.49 -10.82 -24.96
N HIS A 226 16.76 -10.74 -24.62
CA HIS A 226 17.31 -9.60 -23.89
C HIS A 226 17.33 -8.35 -24.77
N VAL A 227 16.66 -7.29 -24.34
CA VAL A 227 16.59 -6.01 -25.04
C VAL A 227 17.71 -5.08 -24.59
N GLY A 228 17.98 -5.05 -23.29
CA GLY A 228 18.92 -4.15 -22.67
C GLY A 228 18.54 -3.79 -21.24
N ARG A 229 18.87 -2.59 -20.85
CA ARG A 229 18.50 -2.07 -19.54
C ARG A 229 18.25 -0.58 -19.61
N PHE A 230 17.48 -0.08 -18.67
CA PHE A 230 17.39 1.34 -18.37
C PHE A 230 17.73 1.61 -16.90
N LYS A 231 18.38 2.73 -16.66
CA LYS A 231 18.93 3.08 -15.37
C LYS A 231 17.81 3.45 -14.39
N MET A 232 17.92 3.09 -13.12
CA MET A 232 17.09 3.65 -12.06
C MET A 232 17.55 5.05 -11.69
N ILE A 233 16.65 5.88 -11.19
CA ILE A 233 16.90 7.30 -10.91
C ILE A 233 17.84 7.50 -9.72
N TRP A 234 17.83 6.56 -8.78
CA TRP A 234 18.55 6.65 -7.53
C TRP A 234 19.70 5.65 -7.47
N ASP A 235 20.60 5.87 -6.54
CA ASP A 235 21.66 4.94 -6.16
C ASP A 235 21.14 3.68 -5.42
N ARG A 236 19.84 3.48 -5.40
CA ARG A 236 19.14 2.37 -4.73
C ARG A 236 18.16 1.69 -5.68
N MET A 237 17.93 0.42 -5.43
CA MET A 237 16.96 -0.36 -6.19
C MET A 237 15.54 0.14 -5.95
N LEU A 238 14.78 0.29 -7.02
CA LEU A 238 13.34 0.45 -7.00
C LEU A 238 12.70 -0.93 -7.10
N GLU A 239 11.89 -1.29 -6.12
CA GLU A 239 11.29 -2.62 -6.00
C GLU A 239 9.88 -2.65 -6.58
N CYS A 240 9.41 -3.85 -6.87
CA CYS A 240 8.04 -4.10 -7.33
C CYS A 240 7.62 -3.23 -8.53
N PRO A 241 8.43 -3.13 -9.59
CA PRO A 241 8.05 -2.31 -10.73
C PRO A 241 6.73 -2.79 -11.33
N HIS A 242 5.89 -1.83 -11.75
CA HIS A 242 4.65 -2.14 -12.43
C HIS A 242 4.38 -1.12 -13.53
N ILE A 243 4.55 -1.54 -14.79
CA ILE A 243 4.38 -0.71 -15.98
C ILE A 243 3.03 -1.00 -16.61
N PHE A 244 2.29 0.06 -16.93
CA PHE A 244 1.00 -0.05 -17.60
C PHE A 244 0.65 1.21 -18.39
N LYS A 245 -0.28 1.06 -19.32
CA LYS A 245 -0.90 2.17 -20.03
C LYS A 245 -2.31 2.43 -19.49
N MET A 246 -2.67 3.69 -19.30
CA MET A 246 -4.00 4.12 -18.93
C MET A 246 -4.32 5.42 -19.67
N GLY A 247 -5.39 5.42 -20.45
CA GLY A 247 -5.64 6.52 -21.39
C GLY A 247 -4.45 6.73 -22.34
N ASP A 248 -4.02 7.98 -22.47
CA ASP A 248 -2.91 8.38 -23.33
C ASP A 248 -1.54 8.36 -22.65
N TRP A 249 -1.44 7.78 -21.46
CA TRP A 249 -0.24 7.83 -20.64
C TRP A 249 0.29 6.45 -20.27
N TRP A 250 1.60 6.33 -20.29
CA TRP A 250 2.35 5.24 -19.70
C TRP A 250 2.77 5.58 -18.27
N TYR A 251 2.69 4.60 -17.40
CA TYR A 251 3.05 4.72 -15.98
C TYR A 251 4.02 3.63 -15.58
N LEU A 252 4.95 3.98 -14.71
CA LEU A 252 5.71 3.04 -13.91
C LEU A 252 5.40 3.33 -12.44
N VAL A 253 4.70 2.44 -11.79
CA VAL A 253 4.55 2.40 -10.33
C VAL A 253 5.70 1.58 -9.76
N TYR A 254 6.26 2.03 -8.66
CA TYR A 254 7.37 1.36 -7.99
C TYR A 254 7.37 1.64 -6.49
N SER A 255 8.08 0.78 -5.74
CA SER A 255 8.29 0.96 -4.31
C SER A 255 9.74 1.36 -4.06
N GLU A 256 9.94 2.45 -3.33
CA GLU A 256 11.29 2.85 -2.92
C GLU A 256 11.77 1.94 -1.81
N SER A 257 12.84 1.20 -2.09
CA SER A 257 13.47 0.38 -1.07
C SER A 257 14.26 1.20 -0.05
N PHE A 258 14.48 0.59 1.09
CA PHE A 258 15.16 1.23 2.20
C PHE A 258 16.60 1.62 1.96
N LYS A 259 16.97 2.86 2.23
CA LYS A 259 18.31 3.18 2.68
C LYS A 259 18.32 4.16 3.86
N ALA A 260 17.23 4.78 4.11
CA ALA A 260 17.10 5.69 5.23
C ALA A 260 15.68 5.56 5.79
N SER A 261 15.54 5.83 7.05
CA SER A 261 14.34 5.69 7.85
C SER A 261 13.09 6.44 7.35
N TRP A 262 13.14 7.12 6.21
CA TRP A 262 12.08 8.01 5.74
C TRP A 262 11.61 7.84 4.31
N SER A 263 12.13 6.92 3.51
CA SER A 263 11.87 6.89 2.07
C SER A 263 11.03 5.72 1.57
N ARG A 264 10.35 4.99 2.45
CA ARG A 264 9.52 3.86 2.04
C ARG A 264 8.18 4.33 1.51
N LYS A 265 8.06 4.46 0.19
CA LYS A 265 6.84 4.97 -0.46
C LYS A 265 6.57 4.24 -1.75
N VAL A 266 5.30 4.14 -2.10
CA VAL A 266 4.88 3.78 -3.45
C VAL A 266 4.75 5.06 -4.25
N LYS A 267 5.48 5.12 -5.36
CA LYS A 267 5.52 6.27 -6.26
C LYS A 267 5.24 5.85 -7.70
N TYR A 268 4.98 6.84 -8.55
CA TYR A 268 4.86 6.60 -9.98
C TYR A 268 5.59 7.66 -10.80
N MET A 269 5.98 7.27 -11.99
CA MET A 269 6.38 8.16 -13.08
C MET A 269 5.42 8.02 -14.24
N MET A 270 5.36 9.02 -15.09
CA MET A 270 4.44 9.04 -16.23
C MET A 270 5.08 9.68 -17.47
N ALA A 271 4.69 9.19 -18.65
CA ALA A 271 5.11 9.72 -19.93
C ALA A 271 4.06 9.41 -21.01
N ARG A 272 4.15 10.07 -22.17
CA ARG A 272 3.23 9.82 -23.28
C ARG A 272 3.53 8.54 -24.04
N THR A 273 4.78 8.12 -24.06
CA THR A 273 5.22 6.88 -24.71
C THR A 273 6.07 6.05 -23.76
N TYR A 274 6.15 4.75 -24.05
CA TYR A 274 7.02 3.86 -23.26
C TYR A 274 8.50 4.24 -23.37
N ASP A 275 8.95 4.69 -24.53
CA ASP A 275 10.35 5.13 -24.71
C ASP A 275 10.64 6.41 -23.90
N GLU A 276 9.72 7.35 -23.86
CA GLU A 276 9.84 8.53 -22.98
C GLU A 276 9.85 8.13 -21.50
N LEU A 277 9.05 7.14 -21.10
CA LEU A 277 9.05 6.62 -19.73
C LEU A 277 10.43 6.04 -19.37
N LYS A 278 11.06 5.27 -20.26
CA LYS A 278 12.44 4.77 -20.07
C LYS A 278 13.47 5.91 -20.02
N ALA A 279 13.32 6.91 -20.85
CA ALA A 279 14.23 8.06 -20.91
C ALA A 279 14.18 8.93 -19.65
N CYS A 280 13.07 8.92 -18.90
CA CYS A 280 12.95 9.63 -17.62
C CYS A 280 14.06 9.27 -16.64
N PHE A 281 14.61 8.06 -16.73
CA PHE A 281 15.69 7.60 -15.88
C PHE A 281 17.07 8.12 -16.28
N ASN A 282 17.22 8.60 -17.51
CA ASN A 282 18.50 9.14 -18.02
C ASN A 282 18.56 10.67 -17.88
N ASP A 283 17.42 11.35 -18.06
CA ASP A 283 17.34 12.82 -18.14
C ASP A 283 16.87 13.48 -16.85
N GLY A 284 16.76 12.69 -15.78
CA GLY A 284 16.15 13.10 -14.52
C GLY A 284 14.65 12.75 -14.49
N PRO A 285 14.10 12.53 -13.30
CA PRO A 285 12.73 12.05 -13.16
C PRO A 285 11.74 13.08 -13.71
N LYS A 286 10.89 12.64 -14.60
CA LYS A 286 9.69 13.39 -15.00
C LYS A 286 8.55 12.95 -14.12
N TRP A 287 8.53 13.48 -12.91
CA TRP A 287 7.38 13.36 -12.05
C TRP A 287 6.25 14.26 -12.56
N PRO A 288 5.02 14.01 -12.12
CA PRO A 288 3.95 14.98 -12.33
C PRO A 288 4.41 16.37 -11.92
N ALA A 289 4.03 17.37 -12.68
CA ALA A 289 4.44 18.77 -12.46
C ALA A 289 3.89 19.38 -11.15
N ASP A 290 3.21 18.58 -10.35
CA ASP A 290 2.49 18.95 -9.12
C ASP A 290 3.37 19.05 -7.87
N GLY A 291 4.67 18.81 -7.97
CA GLY A 291 5.59 18.85 -6.84
C GLY A 291 5.55 17.65 -5.89
N HIS A 292 4.69 16.65 -6.14
CA HIS A 292 4.49 15.48 -5.26
C HIS A 292 5.48 14.34 -5.49
N GLU A 293 6.39 14.47 -6.45
CA GLU A 293 7.30 13.38 -6.81
C GLU A 293 6.59 12.05 -7.09
N GLY A 294 5.33 12.09 -7.54
CA GLY A 294 4.52 10.91 -7.85
C GLY A 294 4.18 10.02 -6.65
N VAL A 295 4.21 10.52 -5.43
CA VAL A 295 3.82 9.75 -4.24
C VAL A 295 2.33 9.42 -4.30
N LEU A 296 1.98 8.14 -4.11
CA LEU A 296 0.60 7.67 -4.14
C LEU A 296 -0.05 7.57 -2.77
N ASP A 297 0.70 7.20 -1.74
CA ASP A 297 0.20 7.02 -0.38
C ASP A 297 1.31 7.22 0.66
N SER A 298 0.96 7.10 1.94
CA SER A 298 1.87 7.18 3.07
C SER A 298 2.89 6.02 3.07
N ARG A 299 3.81 6.05 4.03
CA ARG A 299 4.80 4.97 4.25
C ARG A 299 4.20 3.66 4.75
N ALA A 300 2.98 3.66 5.22
CA ALA A 300 2.31 2.43 5.67
C ALA A 300 1.75 1.61 4.50
N PHE A 301 1.68 2.16 3.29
CA PHE A 301 1.31 1.43 2.09
C PHE A 301 2.55 1.08 1.27
N TYR A 302 2.80 -0.21 1.03
CA TYR A 302 4.01 -0.66 0.33
C TYR A 302 3.76 -1.79 -0.66
N ALA A 303 4.75 -2.00 -1.56
CA ALA A 303 4.75 -2.99 -2.63
C ALA A 303 3.53 -2.87 -3.58
N GLY A 304 3.12 -1.63 -3.86
CA GLY A 304 1.91 -1.34 -4.64
C GLY A 304 2.02 -1.82 -6.07
N LYS A 305 1.10 -2.70 -6.49
CA LYS A 305 0.92 -3.16 -7.88
C LYS A 305 -0.53 -3.06 -8.29
N THR A 306 -0.78 -2.91 -9.59
CA THR A 306 -2.11 -2.60 -10.11
C THR A 306 -2.68 -3.69 -11.00
N ALA A 307 -4.02 -3.77 -11.10
CA ALA A 307 -4.71 -4.49 -12.15
C ALA A 307 -5.95 -3.71 -12.60
N SER A 308 -6.40 -3.94 -13.84
CA SER A 308 -7.56 -3.27 -14.42
C SER A 308 -8.50 -4.27 -15.07
N ASN A 309 -9.81 -4.05 -14.87
CA ASN A 309 -10.86 -4.78 -15.58
C ASN A 309 -11.28 -4.12 -16.90
N GLY A 310 -10.54 -3.09 -17.33
CA GLY A 310 -10.86 -2.29 -18.52
C GLY A 310 -11.69 -1.03 -18.21
N THR A 311 -12.39 -0.99 -17.07
CA THR A 311 -13.18 0.18 -16.62
C THR A 311 -12.50 0.84 -15.44
N ASP A 312 -12.21 0.07 -14.41
CA ASP A 312 -11.56 0.51 -13.20
C ASP A 312 -10.15 -0.07 -13.10
N ARG A 313 -9.25 0.69 -12.51
CA ARG A 313 -7.93 0.22 -12.11
C ARG A 313 -7.80 0.35 -10.61
N PHE A 314 -7.37 -0.74 -9.98
CA PHE A 314 -7.10 -0.78 -8.56
C PHE A 314 -5.61 -1.01 -8.32
N ILE A 315 -5.13 -0.56 -7.16
CA ILE A 315 -3.79 -0.82 -6.66
C ILE A 315 -3.90 -1.54 -5.32
N TRP A 316 -3.12 -2.60 -5.16
CA TRP A 316 -3.01 -3.34 -3.91
C TRP A 316 -1.60 -3.20 -3.37
N GLY A 317 -1.52 -2.99 -2.08
CA GLY A 317 -0.30 -2.96 -1.29
C GLY A 317 -0.55 -3.59 0.07
N TRP A 318 0.47 -3.74 0.86
CA TRP A 318 0.32 -4.19 2.24
C TRP A 318 0.58 -3.07 3.24
N CYS A 319 -0.17 -3.10 4.36
CA CYS A 319 -0.03 -2.19 5.49
C CYS A 319 0.58 -2.97 6.66
N PRO A 320 1.78 -2.60 7.15
CA PRO A 320 2.49 -3.36 8.16
C PRO A 320 1.81 -3.31 9.51
N PHE A 321 1.89 -4.42 10.24
CA PHE A 321 1.59 -4.42 11.66
C PHE A 321 2.85 -4.10 12.44
N ARG A 322 2.67 -3.26 13.45
CA ARG A 322 3.71 -2.94 14.40
C ARG A 322 3.32 -3.50 15.75
N SER A 323 4.19 -4.28 16.38
CA SER A 323 3.94 -4.86 17.69
C SER A 323 5.02 -4.46 18.70
N GLY A 324 4.64 -4.44 19.98
CA GLY A 324 5.55 -4.20 21.08
C GLY A 324 6.07 -2.76 21.20
N ALA A 325 7.27 -2.62 21.78
CA ALA A 325 7.88 -1.32 22.05
C ALA A 325 8.16 -0.47 20.80
N ASN A 326 8.35 -1.14 19.67
CA ASN A 326 8.71 -0.48 18.39
C ASN A 326 7.56 0.28 17.74
N ILE A 327 6.35 0.10 18.22
CA ILE A 327 5.18 0.86 17.78
C ILE A 327 5.38 2.38 17.87
N HIS A 328 6.25 2.82 18.77
CA HIS A 328 6.48 4.22 19.10
C HIS A 328 7.83 4.76 18.68
N GLU A 329 8.66 3.93 18.08
CA GLU A 329 9.99 4.36 17.68
C GLU A 329 9.93 5.19 16.39
N LYS A 330 10.75 6.25 16.36
CA LYS A 330 10.93 7.10 15.17
C LYS A 330 11.41 6.30 13.96
N ASN A 331 12.03 5.15 14.18
CA ASN A 331 12.56 4.27 13.16
C ASN A 331 11.58 3.16 12.80
N ILE A 332 10.38 3.52 12.42
CA ILE A 332 9.35 2.59 11.95
C ILE A 332 9.72 1.85 10.67
N ASN A 333 10.86 2.16 10.10
CA ASN A 333 11.36 1.63 8.85
C ASN A 333 12.63 0.81 8.99
N VAL A 334 13.11 0.62 10.21
CA VAL A 334 14.30 -0.18 10.42
C VAL A 334 13.92 -1.64 10.40
N GLY A 335 14.54 -2.38 9.52
CA GLY A 335 14.47 -3.82 9.49
C GLY A 335 13.21 -4.37 8.86
N ALA A 336 12.93 -4.01 7.63
CA ALA A 336 12.13 -4.87 6.79
C ALA A 336 12.96 -6.11 6.50
N GLY A 337 12.96 -7.05 7.40
CA GLY A 337 13.55 -8.35 7.20
C GLY A 337 12.45 -9.38 7.06
N ASP A 338 12.76 -10.46 6.42
CA ASP A 338 11.91 -11.64 6.33
C ASP A 338 11.77 -12.29 7.72
N GLY A 339 10.65 -12.94 7.93
CA GLY A 339 10.44 -13.73 9.13
C GLY A 339 9.79 -12.96 10.28
N ASN A 340 10.48 -12.56 11.28
CA ASN A 340 9.90 -12.02 12.52
C ASN A 340 9.82 -10.50 12.59
N GLU A 341 10.08 -9.81 11.47
CA GLU A 341 10.15 -8.37 11.47
C GLU A 341 8.76 -7.73 11.49
N PRO A 342 8.46 -6.87 12.46
CA PRO A 342 7.14 -6.27 12.58
C PRO A 342 6.80 -5.25 11.47
N ASN A 343 7.76 -4.95 10.62
CA ASN A 343 7.64 -3.88 9.62
C ASN A 343 7.51 -4.39 8.17
N TRP A 344 7.58 -5.69 7.96
CA TRP A 344 7.33 -6.33 6.67
C TRP A 344 6.05 -7.13 6.71
N SER A 345 5.27 -7.11 5.62
CA SER A 345 3.95 -7.74 5.52
C SER A 345 2.88 -7.17 6.48
N GLY A 346 1.63 -7.45 6.19
CA GLY A 346 0.51 -6.96 7.00
C GLY A 346 -0.83 -7.28 6.39
N ALA A 347 -1.79 -6.37 6.51
CA ALA A 347 -3.08 -6.46 5.84
C ALA A 347 -2.99 -6.03 4.38
N LEU A 348 -3.78 -6.67 3.52
CA LEU A 348 -3.94 -6.27 2.13
C LEU A 348 -4.85 -5.04 2.06
N VAL A 349 -4.29 -3.93 1.61
CA VAL A 349 -5.02 -2.67 1.36
C VAL A 349 -5.21 -2.48 -0.13
N CYS A 350 -6.40 -2.06 -0.52
CA CYS A 350 -6.76 -1.79 -1.91
C CYS A 350 -7.30 -0.37 -2.06
N HIS A 351 -6.81 0.34 -3.09
CA HIS A 351 -7.34 1.64 -3.49
C HIS A 351 -7.79 1.61 -4.94
N LYS A 352 -8.72 2.49 -5.29
CA LYS A 352 -9.04 2.80 -6.68
C LYS A 352 -8.06 3.85 -7.18
N ILE A 353 -7.44 3.61 -8.34
CA ILE A 353 -6.65 4.62 -9.04
C ILE A 353 -7.61 5.57 -9.77
N ILE A 354 -7.39 6.86 -9.59
CA ILE A 354 -8.09 7.94 -10.27
C ILE A 354 -7.07 8.63 -11.17
N GLN A 355 -7.34 8.64 -12.47
CA GLN A 355 -6.55 9.39 -13.45
C GLN A 355 -7.23 10.73 -13.72
N HIS A 356 -6.49 11.82 -13.55
CA HIS A 356 -6.93 13.18 -13.87
C HIS A 356 -6.71 13.49 -15.35
N SER A 357 -7.31 14.58 -15.82
CA SER A 357 -7.23 15.00 -17.23
C SER A 357 -5.80 15.31 -17.69
N ASP A 358 -4.92 15.72 -16.79
CA ASP A 358 -3.50 15.97 -17.06
C ASP A 358 -2.64 14.69 -17.04
N GLY A 359 -3.26 13.55 -16.72
CA GLY A 359 -2.61 12.24 -16.59
C GLY A 359 -2.11 11.92 -15.20
N THR A 360 -2.15 12.84 -14.25
CA THR A 360 -1.72 12.56 -12.88
C THR A 360 -2.64 11.55 -12.20
N LEU A 361 -2.10 10.81 -11.24
CA LEU A 361 -2.83 9.78 -10.50
C LEU A 361 -3.02 10.18 -9.05
N THR A 362 -4.21 9.88 -8.53
CA THR A 362 -4.50 9.90 -7.10
C THR A 362 -5.20 8.60 -6.69
N LEU A 363 -5.32 8.36 -5.39
CA LEU A 363 -5.95 7.16 -4.85
C LEU A 363 -7.23 7.51 -4.12
N GLY A 364 -8.30 6.80 -4.44
CA GLY A 364 -9.60 6.91 -3.79
C GLY A 364 -10.05 5.60 -3.16
N ALA A 365 -11.09 5.68 -2.34
CA ALA A 365 -11.69 4.50 -1.75
C ALA A 365 -12.26 3.57 -2.84
N VAL A 366 -12.13 2.27 -2.61
CA VAL A 366 -12.80 1.26 -3.43
C VAL A 366 -14.31 1.44 -3.29
N PRO A 367 -15.06 1.57 -4.41
CA PRO A 367 -16.50 1.90 -4.33
C PRO A 367 -17.33 0.90 -3.50
N ALA A 368 -16.98 -0.38 -3.55
CA ALA A 368 -17.68 -1.42 -2.81
C ALA A 368 -17.42 -1.38 -1.29
N MET A 369 -16.39 -0.70 -0.83
CA MET A 369 -16.02 -0.69 0.57
C MET A 369 -17.09 -0.07 1.47
N ALA A 370 -17.72 1.02 1.05
CA ALA A 370 -18.74 1.69 1.81
C ALA A 370 -19.97 0.77 2.09
N SER A 371 -20.25 -0.19 1.21
CA SER A 371 -21.37 -1.11 1.37
C SER A 371 -21.20 -2.11 2.51
N LYS A 372 -20.00 -2.28 3.01
CA LYS A 372 -19.72 -3.13 4.18
C LYS A 372 -20.26 -2.52 5.49
N TYR A 373 -20.50 -1.21 5.48
CA TYR A 373 -20.96 -0.47 6.66
C TYR A 373 -22.45 -0.17 6.52
N ASN A 374 -23.28 -0.88 7.27
CA ASN A 374 -24.74 -0.87 7.11
C ASN A 374 -25.51 -0.40 8.37
N GLN A 375 -24.82 0.01 9.43
CA GLN A 375 -25.42 0.55 10.65
C GLN A 375 -24.88 1.94 10.91
N THR A 376 -25.72 2.82 11.38
CA THR A 376 -25.34 4.16 11.81
C THR A 376 -25.17 4.19 13.32
N VAL A 377 -24.04 4.70 13.76
CA VAL A 377 -23.75 4.88 15.19
C VAL A 377 -23.80 6.37 15.53
N SER A 378 -24.44 6.69 16.67
CA SER A 378 -24.51 8.07 17.14
C SER A 378 -23.16 8.53 17.67
N ALA A 379 -22.71 9.70 17.25
CA ALA A 379 -21.55 10.39 17.82
C ALA A 379 -22.02 11.30 18.97
N ASN A 380 -21.68 10.92 20.19
CA ASN A 380 -21.97 11.72 21.38
C ASN A 380 -20.70 12.45 21.83
N VAL A 381 -20.82 13.73 22.06
CA VAL A 381 -19.69 14.52 22.61
C VAL A 381 -19.45 14.11 24.06
N MET A 382 -18.25 13.65 24.33
CA MET A 382 -17.80 13.24 25.66
C MET A 382 -17.01 14.34 26.36
N GLU A 383 -16.19 15.04 25.61
CA GLU A 383 -15.34 16.11 26.09
C GLU A 383 -15.09 17.11 24.96
N SER A 384 -14.90 18.37 25.29
CA SER A 384 -14.53 19.36 24.29
C SER A 384 -13.86 20.58 24.90
N ASN A 385 -13.07 21.26 24.10
CA ASN A 385 -12.52 22.59 24.40
C ASN A 385 -12.65 23.45 23.15
N GLY A 386 -13.18 24.67 23.31
CA GLY A 386 -13.38 25.58 22.19
C GLY A 386 -14.41 25.09 21.12
N TYR A 387 -15.28 24.16 21.50
CA TYR A 387 -16.31 23.60 20.60
C TYR A 387 -17.68 24.17 20.89
N ASN A 388 -18.34 24.69 19.90
CA ASN A 388 -19.72 25.18 19.99
C ASN A 388 -20.48 24.91 18.68
N GLY A 389 -21.51 24.06 18.73
CA GLY A 389 -22.46 23.85 17.66
C GLY A 389 -21.82 23.46 16.29
N GLY A 390 -20.78 22.64 16.30
CA GLY A 390 -20.06 22.22 15.09
C GLY A 390 -18.86 23.10 14.74
N THR A 391 -18.60 24.15 15.50
CA THR A 391 -17.46 25.04 15.29
C THR A 391 -16.40 24.80 16.37
N LEU A 392 -15.17 24.63 15.96
CA LEU A 392 -13.98 24.63 16.80
C LEU A 392 -13.28 25.97 16.65
N SER A 393 -12.93 26.63 17.76
CA SER A 393 -12.22 27.92 17.75
C SER A 393 -11.23 28.00 18.88
N GLY A 394 -10.10 28.60 18.57
CA GLY A 394 -8.98 28.76 19.48
C GLY A 394 -7.89 27.74 19.27
N ASP A 395 -6.73 28.07 19.79
CA ASP A 395 -5.56 27.20 19.77
C ASP A 395 -5.79 26.02 20.71
N GLY A 396 -5.55 24.80 20.20
CA GLY A 396 -5.80 23.56 20.93
C GLY A 396 -7.28 23.21 21.12
N ALA A 397 -8.19 23.78 20.32
CA ALA A 397 -9.61 23.45 20.38
C ALA A 397 -9.81 21.98 19.89
N TYR A 398 -10.70 21.26 20.57
CA TYR A 398 -11.02 19.88 20.21
C TYR A 398 -12.45 19.48 20.60
N VAL A 399 -12.94 18.42 20.00
CA VAL A 399 -14.13 17.68 20.41
C VAL A 399 -13.80 16.20 20.41
N LEU A 400 -14.05 15.54 21.54
CA LEU A 400 -13.89 14.10 21.72
C LEU A 400 -15.27 13.44 21.69
N TYR A 401 -15.41 12.45 20.86
CA TYR A 401 -16.63 11.66 20.77
C TYR A 401 -16.48 10.34 21.53
N ASN A 402 -17.61 9.68 21.74
CA ASN A 402 -17.65 8.36 22.33
C ASN A 402 -16.85 7.35 21.51
N ARG A 403 -16.45 6.30 22.17
CA ARG A 403 -15.74 5.17 21.55
C ARG A 403 -16.54 4.58 20.40
N LEU A 404 -15.83 4.23 19.35
CA LEU A 404 -16.31 3.50 18.19
C LEU A 404 -15.90 2.02 18.27
N GLY A 405 -16.50 1.15 17.48
CA GLY A 405 -16.05 -0.21 17.27
C GLY A 405 -14.70 -0.30 16.56
N THR A 406 -14.27 -1.51 16.25
CA THR A 406 -12.98 -1.77 15.60
C THR A 406 -12.98 -1.53 14.10
N ALA A 407 -14.15 -1.71 13.44
CA ALA A 407 -14.32 -1.44 12.02
C ALA A 407 -15.32 -0.29 11.82
N ASN A 408 -14.90 0.80 11.20
CA ASN A 408 -15.73 2.00 11.04
C ASN A 408 -15.51 2.65 9.68
N HIS A 409 -16.57 3.25 9.14
CA HIS A 409 -16.51 4.28 8.12
C HIS A 409 -16.95 5.61 8.74
N ILE A 410 -16.05 6.57 8.77
CA ILE A 410 -16.26 7.89 9.33
C ILE A 410 -16.18 8.91 8.21
N SER A 411 -17.26 9.67 8.00
CA SER A 411 -17.32 10.66 6.93
C SER A 411 -17.77 12.01 7.49
N PHE A 412 -17.05 13.07 7.15
CA PHE A 412 -17.38 14.41 7.58
C PHE A 412 -16.71 15.47 6.70
N THR A 413 -17.16 16.71 6.86
CA THR A 413 -16.60 17.86 6.15
C THR A 413 -16.04 18.87 7.14
N VAL A 414 -14.88 19.41 6.80
CA VAL A 414 -14.24 20.51 7.53
C VAL A 414 -14.16 21.72 6.63
N LYS A 415 -14.54 22.86 7.17
CA LYS A 415 -14.28 24.15 6.53
C LYS A 415 -13.36 24.95 7.44
N THR A 416 -12.21 25.35 6.92
CA THR A 416 -11.29 26.25 7.63
C THR A 416 -11.67 27.70 7.34
N SER A 417 -11.47 28.58 8.33
CA SER A 417 -11.74 30.01 8.19
C SER A 417 -10.62 30.76 7.49
N ASN A 418 -9.41 30.20 7.56
CA ASN A 418 -8.20 30.78 7.02
C ASN A 418 -7.39 29.70 6.27
N ILE A 419 -6.66 30.12 5.22
CA ILE A 419 -5.79 29.24 4.46
C ILE A 419 -4.63 28.65 5.30
N TRP A 420 -4.31 29.24 6.42
CA TRP A 420 -3.26 28.79 7.34
C TRP A 420 -3.78 27.99 8.53
N ASP A 421 -5.09 27.78 8.60
CA ASP A 421 -5.65 26.97 9.67
C ASP A 421 -5.20 25.51 9.50
N LYS A 422 -4.71 24.96 10.61
CA LYS A 422 -4.27 23.58 10.75
C LYS A 422 -5.31 22.79 11.52
N PHE A 423 -5.59 21.59 11.07
CA PHE A 423 -6.53 20.70 11.73
C PHE A 423 -6.11 19.23 11.65
N GLY A 424 -6.66 18.37 12.49
CA GLY A 424 -6.33 16.95 12.48
C GLY A 424 -7.46 16.08 12.98
N VAL A 425 -7.32 14.78 12.71
CA VAL A 425 -8.19 13.74 13.26
C VAL A 425 -7.36 12.87 14.18
N SER A 426 -7.79 12.79 15.44
CA SER A 426 -7.06 12.06 16.47
C SER A 426 -7.79 10.80 16.87
N PHE A 427 -7.02 9.73 17.02
CA PHE A 427 -7.47 8.44 17.53
C PHE A 427 -6.86 8.22 18.91
N VAL A 428 -7.73 8.24 19.93
CA VAL A 428 -7.30 8.10 21.31
C VAL A 428 -6.80 6.69 21.56
N ARG A 429 -5.65 6.59 22.18
CA ARG A 429 -4.98 5.35 22.51
C ARG A 429 -5.16 5.03 23.99
N GLY A 430 -5.75 3.89 24.28
CA GLY A 430 -5.95 3.45 25.65
C GLY A 430 -7.02 4.28 26.38
N THR A 431 -6.87 4.38 27.68
CA THR A 431 -7.81 5.09 28.58
C THR A 431 -7.42 6.54 28.85
N ASP A 432 -6.25 6.94 28.42
CA ASP A 432 -5.73 8.28 28.63
C ASP A 432 -5.99 9.13 27.39
N SER A 433 -6.95 10.07 27.48
CA SER A 433 -7.30 10.98 26.41
C SER A 433 -6.14 11.89 25.95
N LYS A 434 -5.04 11.90 26.68
CA LYS A 434 -3.82 12.61 26.32
C LYS A 434 -2.88 11.79 25.44
N LYS A 435 -3.18 10.50 25.23
CA LYS A 435 -2.40 9.63 24.36
C LYS A 435 -3.19 9.31 23.10
N TYR A 436 -2.79 9.92 21.99
CA TYR A 436 -3.49 9.77 20.72
C TYR A 436 -2.53 9.84 19.54
N TYR A 437 -2.99 9.29 18.44
CA TYR A 437 -2.39 9.46 17.13
C TYR A 437 -3.22 10.43 16.32
N THR A 438 -2.58 11.33 15.62
CA THR A 438 -3.28 12.35 14.83
C THR A 438 -2.77 12.33 13.39
N ILE A 439 -3.70 12.25 12.45
CA ILE A 439 -3.42 12.63 11.07
C ILE A 439 -3.75 14.11 10.95
N VAL A 440 -2.75 14.89 10.62
CA VAL A 440 -2.84 16.36 10.59
C VAL A 440 -2.82 16.84 9.16
N VAL A 441 -3.73 17.74 8.83
CA VAL A 441 -3.74 18.53 7.60
C VAL A 441 -3.01 19.84 7.88
N ASN A 442 -1.76 19.93 7.44
CA ASN A 442 -0.90 21.09 7.62
C ASN A 442 -0.92 21.99 6.39
N PRO A 443 -1.01 23.30 6.53
CA PRO A 443 -0.70 24.23 5.46
C PRO A 443 0.82 24.20 5.19
N GLU A 444 1.20 24.06 3.92
CA GLU A 444 2.59 24.15 3.46
C GLU A 444 2.86 25.49 2.76
N ASP A 445 1.96 25.87 1.88
CA ASP A 445 1.93 27.15 1.19
C ASP A 445 0.48 27.56 0.87
N ASP A 446 0.30 28.61 0.09
CA ASP A 446 -1.01 29.12 -0.27
C ASP A 446 -1.88 28.10 -1.03
N ASN A 447 -1.25 27.17 -1.74
CA ASN A 447 -1.92 26.25 -2.67
C ASN A 447 -1.88 24.79 -2.20
N HIS A 448 -0.97 24.42 -1.31
CA HIS A 448 -0.74 23.03 -0.94
C HIS A 448 -0.95 22.76 0.53
N ARG A 449 -1.35 21.52 0.82
CA ARG A 449 -1.51 20.93 2.15
C ARG A 449 -0.69 19.67 2.24
N LYS A 450 -0.30 19.34 3.45
CA LYS A 450 0.48 18.17 3.76
C LYS A 450 -0.20 17.34 4.84
N LEU A 451 -0.35 16.04 4.59
CA LEU A 451 -0.78 15.10 5.61
C LEU A 451 0.43 14.59 6.38
N ASN A 452 0.39 14.72 7.70
CA ASN A 452 1.40 14.20 8.59
C ASN A 452 0.76 13.32 9.66
N PHE A 453 1.52 12.32 10.10
CA PHE A 453 1.15 11.51 11.24
C PHE A 453 1.91 11.99 12.48
N GLU A 454 1.19 12.28 13.55
CA GLU A 454 1.74 12.74 14.81
C GLU A 454 1.32 11.82 15.96
N GLN A 455 2.22 11.63 16.92
CA GLN A 455 1.92 10.95 18.17
C GLN A 455 2.11 11.92 19.32
N GLU A 456 1.07 12.08 20.13
CA GLU A 456 1.07 12.93 21.30
C GLU A 456 1.00 12.15 22.60
N GLY A 457 1.30 12.85 23.71
CA GLY A 457 1.19 12.32 25.07
C GLY A 457 2.35 11.44 25.49
N GLU A 458 3.40 11.29 24.68
CA GLU A 458 4.65 10.64 25.08
C GLU A 458 5.81 11.61 24.97
N GLU A 459 6.53 11.80 26.06
CA GLU A 459 7.65 12.73 26.15
C GLU A 459 8.72 12.41 25.09
N GLY A 460 9.13 13.43 24.35
CA GLY A 460 10.14 13.33 23.30
C GLY A 460 9.69 12.73 21.96
N LYS A 461 8.40 12.39 21.81
CA LYS A 461 7.85 11.89 20.56
C LYS A 461 7.01 12.95 19.88
N GLY A 462 7.51 13.45 18.79
CA GLY A 462 6.83 14.40 17.91
C GLY A 462 6.40 13.72 16.63
N PHE A 463 6.39 14.49 15.54
CA PHE A 463 6.07 13.98 14.21
C PHE A 463 6.83 12.70 13.87
N ILE A 464 6.08 11.67 13.52
CA ILE A 464 6.67 10.44 13.01
C ILE A 464 7.11 10.63 11.55
N GLU A 465 6.48 11.57 10.84
CA GLU A 465 6.71 11.83 9.42
C GLU A 465 6.87 13.32 9.07
N ALA A 466 7.53 14.09 9.90
CA ALA A 466 7.65 15.55 9.69
C ALA A 466 8.27 15.95 8.34
N ALA A 467 9.14 15.10 7.76
CA ALA A 467 9.83 15.37 6.51
C ALA A 467 9.13 14.77 5.27
N ASP A 468 8.21 13.84 5.47
CA ASP A 468 7.70 12.95 4.43
C ASP A 468 6.19 12.95 4.27
N GLY A 469 5.52 13.97 4.73
CA GLY A 469 4.07 14.07 4.60
C GLY A 469 3.63 14.00 3.14
N TYR A 470 2.43 13.52 2.92
CA TYR A 470 1.80 13.47 1.63
C TYR A 470 1.16 14.82 1.29
N TRP A 471 1.42 15.32 0.09
CA TRP A 471 0.93 16.62 -0.37
C TRP A 471 -0.33 16.49 -1.19
N PHE A 472 -1.22 17.49 -1.10
CA PHE A 472 -2.36 17.64 -1.99
C PHE A 472 -2.74 19.11 -2.16
N GLU A 473 -3.47 19.43 -3.23
CA GLU A 473 -3.91 20.79 -3.49
C GLU A 473 -4.98 21.24 -2.49
N ARG A 474 -4.81 22.46 -1.99
CA ARG A 474 -5.80 23.09 -1.12
C ARG A 474 -7.11 23.32 -1.86
N PRO A 475 -8.28 22.95 -1.30
CA PRO A 475 -9.56 23.34 -1.86
C PRO A 475 -9.70 24.87 -1.92
N ALA A 476 -10.14 25.40 -3.06
CA ALA A 476 -10.29 26.85 -3.27
C ALA A 476 -11.24 27.51 -2.25
N ASP A 477 -12.26 26.77 -1.79
CA ASP A 477 -13.26 27.18 -0.81
C ASP A 477 -12.89 26.82 0.64
N ASN A 478 -11.71 26.24 0.85
CA ASN A 478 -11.23 25.72 2.14
C ASN A 478 -12.15 24.64 2.74
N VAL A 479 -12.89 23.89 1.90
CA VAL A 479 -13.77 22.81 2.32
C VAL A 479 -13.11 21.46 2.00
N TYR A 480 -12.88 20.66 3.02
CA TYR A 480 -12.26 19.34 2.96
C TYR A 480 -13.31 18.28 3.27
N SER A 481 -13.54 17.35 2.37
CA SER A 481 -14.33 16.16 2.64
C SER A 481 -13.42 15.03 3.05
N ILE A 482 -13.71 14.42 4.18
CA ILE A 482 -12.86 13.40 4.79
C ILE A 482 -13.67 12.11 4.93
N ASP A 483 -13.11 11.02 4.43
CA ASP A 483 -13.59 9.66 4.65
C ASP A 483 -12.48 8.86 5.31
N ILE A 484 -12.79 8.19 6.41
CA ILE A 484 -11.86 7.36 7.15
C ILE A 484 -12.45 5.97 7.26
N TYR A 485 -11.66 4.98 6.88
CA TYR A 485 -11.97 3.57 7.09
C TYR A 485 -11.00 3.02 8.11
N THR A 486 -11.54 2.46 9.19
CA THR A 486 -10.72 1.76 10.17
C THR A 486 -11.11 0.29 10.21
N ASP A 487 -10.13 -0.57 10.41
CA ASP A 487 -10.33 -1.98 10.65
C ASP A 487 -9.23 -2.49 11.57
N ASN A 488 -9.54 -2.58 12.86
CA ASN A 488 -8.57 -2.94 13.89
C ASN A 488 -7.35 -1.99 13.88
N SER A 489 -6.21 -2.46 13.39
CA SER A 489 -4.96 -1.70 13.33
C SER A 489 -4.72 -0.97 12.01
N VAL A 490 -5.57 -1.18 11.03
CA VAL A 490 -5.48 -0.49 9.74
C VAL A 490 -6.41 0.72 9.77
N LEU A 491 -5.87 1.84 9.35
CA LEU A 491 -6.61 3.08 9.15
C LEU A 491 -6.23 3.63 7.78
N VAL A 492 -7.24 4.00 7.01
CA VAL A 492 -7.05 4.71 5.74
C VAL A 492 -7.91 5.96 5.75
N MET A 493 -7.29 7.11 5.58
CA MET A 493 -7.99 8.39 5.46
C MET A 493 -7.90 8.89 4.02
N TYR A 494 -9.05 9.23 3.46
CA TYR A 494 -9.14 9.93 2.18
C TYR A 494 -9.55 11.36 2.45
N VAL A 495 -8.78 12.29 1.91
CA VAL A 495 -9.12 13.71 1.91
C VAL A 495 -9.46 14.12 0.49
N ARG A 496 -10.68 14.61 0.29
CA ARG A 496 -11.15 15.08 -1.01
C ARG A 496 -11.27 16.59 -1.02
N SER A 497 -10.75 17.18 -2.07
CA SER A 497 -10.87 18.60 -2.40
C SER A 497 -11.90 18.79 -3.48
N THR A 498 -12.75 19.80 -3.35
CA THR A 498 -13.73 20.18 -4.39
C THR A 498 -13.11 20.95 -5.54
N SER A 499 -11.87 21.38 -5.38
CA SER A 499 -11.12 22.19 -6.36
C SER A 499 -10.08 21.36 -7.11
N GLY A 500 -10.45 20.17 -7.61
CA GLY A 500 -9.55 19.35 -8.41
C GLY A 500 -8.85 20.13 -9.54
N ARG A 501 -7.77 19.55 -10.05
CA ARG A 501 -6.90 20.13 -11.12
C ARG A 501 -7.64 20.45 -12.40
N SER A 502 -8.83 19.90 -12.56
CA SER A 502 -9.75 20.21 -13.65
C SER A 502 -11.13 20.51 -13.10
N PRO A 503 -11.90 21.41 -13.75
CA PRO A 503 -13.26 21.69 -13.32
C PRO A 503 -14.12 20.43 -13.25
N GLY A 504 -14.64 20.13 -12.07
CA GLY A 504 -15.48 18.94 -11.81
C GLY A 504 -14.74 17.70 -11.36
N GLU A 505 -13.42 17.71 -11.31
CA GLU A 505 -12.63 16.63 -10.70
C GLU A 505 -12.37 16.95 -9.23
N ASN A 506 -12.56 15.94 -8.39
CA ASN A 506 -12.17 15.99 -6.97
C ASN A 506 -10.76 15.44 -6.83
N ASP A 507 -9.89 16.23 -6.27
CA ASP A 507 -8.58 15.72 -5.86
C ASP A 507 -8.75 14.83 -4.63
N VAL A 508 -8.24 13.62 -4.67
CA VAL A 508 -8.35 12.63 -3.58
C VAL A 508 -6.96 12.20 -3.17
N CYS A 509 -6.67 12.39 -1.91
CA CYS A 509 -5.43 11.97 -1.29
C CYS A 509 -5.72 10.82 -0.33
N ALA A 510 -5.03 9.69 -0.48
CA ALA A 510 -5.09 8.59 0.45
C ALA A 510 -3.93 8.68 1.46
N TYR A 511 -4.22 8.32 2.70
CA TYR A 511 -3.24 8.20 3.78
C TYR A 511 -3.55 6.92 4.56
N THR A 512 -2.77 5.90 4.28
CA THR A 512 -2.88 4.59 4.94
C THR A 512 -2.12 4.54 6.24
#